data_619152daecd6c490d0e90997b8a30464
#
_entry.id   619152daecd6c490d0e90997b8a30464
#
_cell.length_a   1.000
_cell.length_b   1.000
_cell.length_c   1.000
_cell.angle_alpha   90.00
_cell.angle_beta   90.00
_cell.angle_gamma   90.00
#
_symmetry.space_group_name_H-M   'P 1'
#
loop_
_entity.id
_entity.type
_entity.pdbx_description
1 polymer ?
#
loop_
_entity_poly.entity_id
_entity_poly.type
_entity_poly.pdbx_seq_one_letter_code
_entity_poly.pdbx_strand_id
1 'polypeptide(L)'
;MNAIELQGTGGWVYAELTDEEVTKSKLVPNIDKHFLASLEKMDPSKMLKHFCKSCNSEFDGATNYQIEEKPNEPVADGLMLIERGQYTCHKCSSIIGEYRVFEKSQ
;
A
#
# COMPACT_ATOMS: atom_id res chain seq x y z
N MET A 1 -2.88 -3.98 17.86
CA MET A 1 -2.91 -3.63 16.43
C MET A 1 -3.96 -2.57 16.17
N ASN A 2 -3.73 -1.73 15.19
CA ASN A 2 -4.57 -0.58 14.88
C ASN A 2 -5.20 -0.75 13.49
N ALA A 3 -6.51 -0.60 13.40
CA ALA A 3 -7.20 -0.62 12.10
C ALA A 3 -7.19 0.81 11.55
N ILE A 4 -6.53 0.99 10.40
CA ILE A 4 -6.24 2.31 9.82
C ILE A 4 -6.68 2.34 8.36
N GLU A 5 -7.31 3.45 7.96
CA GLU A 5 -7.64 3.70 6.56
C GLU A 5 -6.41 4.27 5.85
N LEU A 6 -5.93 3.56 4.83
CA LEU A 6 -4.77 3.95 4.05
C LEU A 6 -5.22 4.48 2.70
N GLN A 7 -4.88 5.75 2.43
CA GLN A 7 -5.30 6.42 1.20
C GLN A 7 -4.43 6.01 0.01
N GLY A 8 -5.06 5.82 -1.12
CA GLY A 8 -4.41 5.58 -2.39
C GLY A 8 -4.94 6.53 -3.45
N THR A 9 -4.32 6.54 -4.62
CA THR A 9 -4.73 7.43 -5.72
C THR A 9 -6.10 7.10 -6.29
N GLY A 10 -6.51 5.83 -6.21
CA GLY A 10 -7.79 5.36 -6.75
C GLY A 10 -8.75 4.79 -5.72
N GLY A 11 -8.53 5.06 -4.42
CA GLY A 11 -9.39 4.57 -3.35
C GLY A 11 -8.67 4.51 -2.03
N TRP A 12 -9.11 3.59 -1.15
CA TRP A 12 -8.44 3.38 0.13
C TRP A 12 -8.50 1.91 0.54
N VAL A 13 -7.62 1.55 1.47
CA VAL A 13 -7.58 0.21 2.08
C VAL A 13 -7.64 0.38 3.60
N TYR A 14 -8.53 -0.35 4.24
CA TYR A 14 -8.65 -0.39 5.69
C TYR A 14 -7.93 -1.64 6.19
N ALA A 15 -6.86 -1.46 6.94
CA ALA A 15 -5.96 -2.56 7.30
C ALA A 15 -5.54 -2.51 8.77
N GLU A 16 -5.16 -3.67 9.31
CA GLU A 16 -4.58 -3.76 10.64
C GLU A 16 -3.08 -3.52 10.58
N LEU A 17 -2.63 -2.50 11.32
CA LEU A 17 -1.22 -2.11 11.35
C LEU A 17 -0.67 -2.17 12.77
N THR A 18 0.64 -2.45 12.87
CA THR A 18 1.38 -2.26 14.11
C THR A 18 1.59 -0.77 14.36
N ASP A 19 1.95 -0.40 15.59
CA ASP A 19 2.23 1.01 15.91
C ASP A 19 3.34 1.59 15.03
N GLU A 20 4.36 0.80 14.71
CA GLU A 20 5.44 1.19 13.83
C GLU A 20 4.93 1.46 12.41
N GLU A 21 4.08 0.58 11.88
CA GLU A 21 3.49 0.75 10.56
C GLU A 21 2.59 1.97 10.48
N VAL A 22 1.81 2.24 11.53
CA VAL A 22 0.99 3.46 11.62
C VAL A 22 1.85 4.70 11.47
N THR A 23 2.98 4.75 12.16
CA THR A 23 3.91 5.86 12.07
C THR A 23 4.49 6.00 10.66
N LYS A 24 4.90 4.88 10.05
CA LYS A 24 5.47 4.87 8.70
C LYS A 24 4.47 5.28 7.62
N SER A 25 3.18 5.03 7.85
CA SER A 25 2.15 5.34 6.86
C SER A 25 1.86 6.84 6.72
N LYS A 26 2.33 7.66 7.65
CA LYS A 26 2.19 9.11 7.59
C LYS A 26 3.28 9.73 6.71
N LEU A 27 2.89 10.63 5.81
CA LEU A 27 3.84 11.42 5.03
C LEU A 27 4.30 12.67 5.79
N VAL A 28 3.40 13.26 6.57
CA VAL A 28 3.67 14.47 7.36
C VAL A 28 3.27 14.21 8.80
N PRO A 29 4.17 14.42 9.79
CA PRO A 29 3.89 14.06 11.19
C PRO A 29 2.67 14.76 11.80
N ASN A 30 2.33 15.95 11.35
CA ASN A 30 1.24 16.76 11.92
C ASN A 30 -0.11 16.54 11.23
N ILE A 31 -0.19 15.64 10.26
CA ILE A 31 -1.42 15.35 9.53
C ILE A 31 -1.82 13.91 9.80
N ASP A 32 -3.03 13.69 10.28
CA ASP A 32 -3.56 12.36 10.61
C ASP A 32 -4.09 11.63 9.37
N LYS A 33 -3.34 11.67 8.28
CA LYS A 33 -3.64 10.89 7.08
C LYS A 33 -2.57 9.83 6.87
N HIS A 34 -3.02 8.66 6.47
CA HIS A 34 -2.17 7.50 6.26
C HIS A 34 -2.27 7.08 4.80
N PHE A 35 -1.15 6.69 4.21
CA PHE A 35 -1.05 6.43 2.77
C PHE A 35 -0.47 5.05 2.48
N LEU A 36 -1.07 4.35 1.51
CA LEU A 36 -0.56 3.06 1.04
C LEU A 36 0.87 3.15 0.52
N ALA A 37 1.17 4.22 -0.22
CA ALA A 37 2.47 4.39 -0.84
C ALA A 37 3.62 4.61 0.17
N SER A 38 3.29 4.93 1.42
CA SER A 38 4.29 5.10 2.48
C SER A 38 4.72 3.79 3.13
N LEU A 39 4.02 2.71 2.83
CA LEU A 39 4.32 1.37 3.32
C LEU A 39 4.80 0.50 2.18
N GLU A 40 5.58 -0.54 2.52
CA GLU A 40 5.92 -1.57 1.57
C GLU A 40 4.70 -2.44 1.27
N LYS A 41 4.88 -3.42 0.38
CA LYS A 41 3.80 -4.35 0.01
C LYS A 41 3.18 -4.98 1.26
N MET A 42 1.87 -4.81 1.38
CA MET A 42 1.12 -5.30 2.54
C MET A 42 0.66 -6.74 2.32
N ASP A 43 0.74 -7.55 3.39
CA ASP A 43 0.17 -8.88 3.40
C ASP A 43 -1.36 -8.76 3.26
N PRO A 44 -1.97 -9.47 2.28
CA PRO A 44 -3.42 -9.43 2.11
C PRO A 44 -4.22 -9.80 3.36
N SER A 45 -3.67 -10.64 4.24
CA SER A 45 -4.34 -11.03 5.48
C SER A 45 -4.56 -9.86 6.44
N LYS A 46 -3.84 -8.77 6.29
CA LYS A 46 -4.00 -7.56 7.11
C LYS A 46 -5.09 -6.63 6.59
N MET A 47 -5.50 -6.78 5.34
CA MET A 47 -6.52 -5.94 4.71
C MET A 47 -7.91 -6.39 5.13
N LEU A 48 -8.67 -5.48 5.76
CA LEU A 48 -10.03 -5.76 6.23
C LEU A 48 -11.08 -5.37 5.22
N LYS A 49 -10.87 -4.25 4.53
CA LYS A 49 -11.77 -3.69 3.52
C LYS A 49 -10.99 -2.86 2.52
N HIS A 50 -11.59 -2.64 1.36
CA HIS A 50 -11.04 -1.67 0.41
C HIS A 50 -12.16 -0.98 -0.36
N PHE A 51 -11.88 0.23 -0.83
CA PHE A 51 -12.81 1.04 -1.61
C PHE A 51 -12.17 1.41 -2.95
N CYS A 52 -12.93 1.28 -4.02
CA CYS A 52 -12.51 1.66 -5.36
C CYS A 52 -13.30 2.88 -5.84
N LYS A 53 -12.62 3.98 -6.13
CA LYS A 53 -13.26 5.19 -6.67
C LYS A 53 -13.82 4.95 -8.06
N SER A 54 -13.19 4.09 -8.85
CA SER A 54 -13.60 3.84 -10.23
C SER A 54 -14.98 3.21 -10.33
N CYS A 55 -15.26 2.19 -9.51
CA CYS A 55 -16.59 1.57 -9.47
C CYS A 55 -17.45 2.09 -8.31
N ASN A 56 -16.92 3.02 -7.52
CA ASN A 56 -17.60 3.66 -6.40
C ASN A 56 -18.23 2.64 -5.43
N SER A 57 -17.48 1.61 -5.10
CA SER A 57 -17.95 0.52 -4.24
C SER A 57 -16.92 0.14 -3.19
N GLU A 58 -17.41 -0.27 -2.03
CA GLU A 58 -16.61 -0.78 -0.93
C GLU A 58 -16.74 -2.29 -0.90
N PHE A 59 -15.63 -2.98 -0.60
CA PHE A 59 -15.59 -4.43 -0.56
C PHE A 59 -14.93 -4.90 0.73
N ASP A 60 -15.39 -6.02 1.26
CA ASP A 60 -14.74 -6.67 2.38
C ASP A 60 -13.51 -7.44 1.90
N GLY A 61 -12.45 -7.42 2.71
CA GLY A 61 -11.24 -8.17 2.45
C GLY A 61 -10.21 -7.43 1.62
N ALA A 62 -9.24 -8.19 1.09
CA ALA A 62 -8.08 -7.65 0.42
C ALA A 62 -8.34 -7.23 -1.02
N THR A 63 -7.53 -6.29 -1.49
CA THR A 63 -7.44 -5.97 -2.92
C THR A 63 -6.72 -7.10 -3.65
N ASN A 64 -6.82 -7.11 -4.98
CA ASN A 64 -5.85 -7.81 -5.81
C ASN A 64 -4.59 -6.94 -5.90
N TYR A 65 -3.53 -7.47 -6.48
CA TYR A 65 -2.35 -6.68 -6.76
C TYR A 65 -1.74 -7.12 -8.09
N GLN A 66 -0.97 -6.20 -8.68
CA GLN A 66 -0.28 -6.46 -9.94
C GLN A 66 1.14 -5.95 -9.84
N ILE A 67 2.10 -6.78 -10.19
CA ILE A 67 3.51 -6.38 -10.23
C ILE A 67 3.73 -5.58 -11.50
N GLU A 68 4.19 -4.33 -11.35
CA GLU A 68 4.51 -3.48 -12.48
C GLU A 68 5.91 -3.77 -13.01
N GLU A 69 6.89 -3.82 -12.11
CA GLU A 69 8.27 -4.13 -12.49
C GLU A 69 9.10 -4.59 -11.29
N LYS A 70 10.21 -5.25 -11.59
CA LYS A 70 11.22 -5.65 -10.61
C LYS A 70 12.55 -5.02 -11.02
N PRO A 71 12.76 -3.74 -10.71
CA PRO A 71 13.88 -2.99 -11.26
C PRO A 71 15.25 -3.39 -10.71
N ASN A 72 15.31 -3.92 -9.48
CA ASN A 72 16.58 -4.28 -8.81
C ASN A 72 17.62 -3.17 -8.92
N GLU A 73 17.20 -1.93 -8.62
CA GLU A 73 18.06 -0.76 -8.76
C GLU A 73 18.34 -0.10 -7.42
N PRO A 74 19.57 0.40 -7.21
CA PRO A 74 19.88 1.15 -5.99
C PRO A 74 19.18 2.50 -5.98
N VAL A 75 18.51 2.81 -4.85
CA VAL A 75 17.81 4.08 -4.67
C VAL A 75 18.48 4.94 -3.60
N ALA A 76 19.29 4.31 -2.74
CA ALA A 76 20.06 4.97 -1.69
C ALA A 76 21.19 4.06 -1.26
N ASP A 77 22.13 4.58 -0.49
CA ASP A 77 23.22 3.76 0.05
C ASP A 77 22.67 2.61 0.88
N GLY A 78 22.99 1.38 0.49
CA GLY A 78 22.56 0.19 1.19
C GLY A 78 21.09 -0.18 0.96
N LEU A 79 20.41 0.42 -0.02
CA LEU A 79 19.00 0.17 -0.26
C LEU A 79 18.73 -0.02 -1.76
N MET A 80 18.05 -1.12 -2.09
CA MET A 80 17.64 -1.41 -3.46
C MET A 80 16.13 -1.50 -3.58
N LEU A 81 15.57 -0.92 -4.62
CA LEU A 81 14.16 -1.12 -4.99
C LEU A 81 14.08 -2.43 -5.81
N ILE A 82 13.41 -3.43 -5.25
CA ILE A 82 13.35 -4.76 -5.86
C ILE A 82 12.01 -5.09 -6.52
N GLU A 83 10.95 -4.42 -6.13
CA GLU A 83 9.63 -4.64 -6.71
C GLU A 83 8.78 -3.37 -6.61
N ARG A 84 8.04 -3.10 -7.67
CA ARG A 84 7.04 -2.03 -7.70
C ARG A 84 5.78 -2.55 -8.33
N GLY A 85 4.64 -2.23 -7.72
CA GLY A 85 3.35 -2.69 -8.23
C GLY A 85 2.19 -1.84 -7.75
N GLN A 86 0.98 -2.30 -8.05
CA GLN A 86 -0.25 -1.62 -7.68
C GLN A 86 -1.20 -2.57 -6.97
N TYR A 87 -1.99 -2.00 -6.06
CA TYR A 87 -3.18 -2.66 -5.54
C TYR A 87 -4.34 -2.35 -6.48
N THR A 88 -5.10 -3.37 -6.86
CA THR A 88 -6.19 -3.22 -7.82
C THR A 88 -7.51 -3.70 -7.23
N CYS A 89 -8.60 -3.09 -7.69
CA CYS A 89 -9.95 -3.51 -7.31
C CYS A 89 -10.20 -4.93 -7.79
N HIS A 90 -10.72 -5.79 -6.91
CA HIS A 90 -10.97 -7.18 -7.28
C HIS A 90 -12.13 -7.32 -8.28
N LYS A 91 -12.94 -6.29 -8.46
CA LYS A 91 -14.09 -6.31 -9.36
C LYS A 91 -13.78 -5.67 -10.72
N CYS A 92 -13.26 -4.44 -10.74
CA CYS A 92 -13.04 -3.70 -11.99
C CYS A 92 -11.57 -3.60 -12.42
N SER A 93 -10.66 -4.10 -11.59
CA SER A 93 -9.21 -4.08 -11.83
C SER A 93 -8.58 -2.69 -11.93
N SER A 94 -9.29 -1.64 -11.54
CA SER A 94 -8.73 -0.30 -11.49
C SER A 94 -7.72 -0.17 -10.36
N ILE A 95 -6.73 0.70 -10.54
CA ILE A 95 -5.68 0.92 -9.55
C ILE A 95 -6.25 1.66 -8.34
N ILE A 96 -6.08 1.09 -7.16
CA ILE A 96 -6.48 1.71 -5.89
C ILE A 96 -5.30 2.46 -5.28
N GLY A 97 -4.10 1.88 -5.34
CA GLY A 97 -2.90 2.48 -4.81
C GLY A 97 -1.66 1.77 -5.32
N GLU A 98 -0.50 2.25 -4.90
CA GLU A 98 0.78 1.70 -5.32
C GLU A 98 1.58 1.23 -4.12
N TYR A 99 2.53 0.32 -4.36
CA TYR A 99 3.49 -0.12 -3.34
C TYR A 99 4.87 -0.25 -3.94
N ARG A 100 5.87 -0.21 -3.06
CA ARG A 100 7.27 -0.48 -3.39
C ARG A 100 7.85 -1.41 -2.34
N VAL A 101 8.71 -2.33 -2.77
CA VAL A 101 9.43 -3.21 -1.87
C VAL A 101 10.91 -2.94 -1.98
N PHE A 102 11.55 -2.72 -0.85
CA PHE A 102 12.98 -2.43 -0.77
C PHE A 102 13.72 -3.56 -0.07
N GLU A 103 14.96 -3.77 -0.46
CA GLU A 103 15.86 -4.72 0.19
C GLU A 103 17.14 -4.00 0.55
N LYS A 104 17.69 -4.32 1.73
CA LYS A 104 18.97 -3.79 2.12
C LYS A 104 20.05 -4.48 1.32
N SER A 105 20.87 -3.70 0.62
CA SER A 105 22.07 -4.20 -0.04
C SER A 105 23.27 -3.99 0.87
N GLN A 106 24.24 -4.85 0.74
CA GLN A 106 25.49 -4.72 1.51
C GLN A 106 26.59 -4.14 0.65
#